data_2e47e7f74f7c45ec527cf5868f7ed8ad
#
_entry.id   2e47e7f74f7c45ec527cf5868f7ed8ad
#
_cell.length_a   1.000
_cell.length_b   1.000
_cell.length_c   1.000
_cell.angle_alpha   90.00
_cell.angle_beta   90.00
_cell.angle_gamma   90.00
#
_symmetry.space_group_name_H-M   'P 1'
#
loop_
_entity.id
_entity.type
_entity.pdbx_description
1 polymer ?
#
loop_
_entity_poly.entity_id
_entity_poly.type
_entity_poly.pdbx_seq_one_letter_code
_entity_poly.pdbx_strand_id
1 'polypeptide(L)'
;MSTRKLPTLTALAAVTFGAAAYAADTPGLGKKISEAELKAWDISILADGTNLPPGSGTPAQGEKLYAEKGCNQCHGDGGRGGRSNMLVGSPSLTAPGISANKTIANFWGQPSTLFDYIRRAMPWPTPHTLSDDEVYALCAYLFAANKLIGPDETMNAQTLPKVKMPNRDNFIIKFPDKI
;
A
#
# COMPACT_ATOMS: atom_id res chain seq x y z
N MET A 1 34.44 14.99 85.43
CA MET A 1 33.91 13.73 84.95
C MET A 1 33.25 13.94 83.58
N SER A 2 33.90 13.57 82.53
CA SER A 2 33.45 13.85 81.16
C SER A 2 33.10 12.52 80.50
N THR A 3 31.82 12.31 80.24
CA THR A 3 31.26 11.13 79.57
C THR A 3 31.23 11.37 78.07
N ARG A 4 32.16 10.75 77.37
CA ARG A 4 32.15 10.68 75.90
C ARG A 4 31.04 9.70 75.41
N LYS A 5 30.06 10.23 74.67
CA LYS A 5 29.12 9.39 73.95
C LYS A 5 29.71 8.96 72.61
N LEU A 6 29.80 7.66 72.38
CA LEU A 6 30.13 7.10 71.06
C LEU A 6 28.92 7.20 70.14
N PRO A 7 29.08 7.56 68.89
CA PRO A 7 28.02 7.45 67.93
C PRO A 7 27.86 6.03 67.41
N THR A 8 26.67 5.47 67.50
CA THR A 8 26.29 4.18 66.94
C THR A 8 26.14 4.36 65.42
N LEU A 9 27.05 3.75 64.64
CA LEU A 9 26.90 3.61 63.21
C LEU A 9 25.83 2.55 62.90
N THR A 10 24.68 2.97 62.42
CA THR A 10 23.69 2.07 61.87
C THR A 10 24.02 1.82 60.40
N ALA A 11 24.53 0.66 60.09
CA ALA A 11 24.79 0.21 58.73
C ALA A 11 23.44 -0.15 58.05
N LEU A 12 23.01 0.67 57.10
CA LEU A 12 21.85 0.41 56.26
C LEU A 12 22.26 -0.53 55.14
N ALA A 13 21.94 -1.82 55.25
CA ALA A 13 22.15 -2.79 54.21
C ALA A 13 21.10 -2.56 53.09
N ALA A 14 21.51 -1.99 51.97
CA ALA A 14 20.70 -1.89 50.79
C ALA A 14 20.59 -3.26 50.10
N VAL A 15 19.47 -3.92 50.27
CA VAL A 15 19.13 -5.13 49.53
C VAL A 15 18.70 -4.73 48.12
N THR A 16 19.63 -4.83 47.16
CA THR A 16 19.30 -4.68 45.74
C THR A 16 18.60 -5.96 45.27
N PHE A 17 17.27 -5.90 45.18
CA PHE A 17 16.52 -6.90 44.43
C PHE A 17 16.86 -6.75 42.95
N GLY A 18 17.78 -7.54 42.46
CA GLY A 18 17.97 -7.74 41.03
C GLY A 18 16.72 -8.43 40.47
N ALA A 19 15.87 -7.65 39.81
CA ALA A 19 14.83 -8.22 38.98
C ALA A 19 15.54 -8.97 37.84
N ALA A 20 15.75 -10.27 37.99
CA ALA A 20 16.04 -11.15 36.87
C ALA A 20 14.81 -11.07 35.95
N ALA A 21 14.90 -10.34 34.85
CA ALA A 21 13.94 -10.44 33.77
C ALA A 21 14.01 -11.90 33.28
N TYR A 22 13.09 -12.71 33.74
CA TYR A 22 12.83 -14.00 33.10
C TYR A 22 12.37 -13.63 31.68
N ALA A 23 13.29 -13.79 30.72
CA ALA A 23 12.90 -13.93 29.33
C ALA A 23 11.99 -15.16 29.31
N ALA A 24 10.69 -14.94 29.31
CA ALA A 24 9.74 -16.02 29.13
C ALA A 24 10.15 -16.74 27.85
N ASP A 25 10.60 -17.98 27.98
CA ASP A 25 10.83 -18.82 26.81
C ASP A 25 9.56 -18.79 26.01
N THR A 26 9.65 -18.23 24.80
CA THR A 26 8.53 -18.27 23.87
C THR A 26 8.12 -19.73 23.74
N PRO A 27 6.83 -20.05 23.69
CA PRO A 27 6.35 -21.44 23.72
C PRO A 27 6.83 -22.30 22.56
N GLY A 28 7.87 -21.88 21.84
CA GLY A 28 8.45 -22.63 20.71
C GLY A 28 7.51 -22.81 19.52
N LEU A 29 6.43 -22.01 19.49
CA LEU A 29 5.46 -22.02 18.40
C LEU A 29 6.01 -21.24 17.22
N GLY A 30 6.02 -21.91 16.08
CA GLY A 30 6.48 -21.31 14.84
C GLY A 30 8.00 -21.41 14.64
N LYS A 31 8.42 -21.04 13.44
CA LYS A 31 9.82 -21.01 13.01
C LYS A 31 10.16 -19.59 12.61
N LYS A 32 11.32 -19.11 13.03
CA LYS A 32 11.80 -17.82 12.56
C LYS A 32 12.03 -17.89 11.05
N ILE A 33 11.34 -17.02 10.30
CA ILE A 33 11.52 -16.92 8.84
C ILE A 33 12.82 -16.15 8.53
N SER A 34 13.46 -16.49 7.43
CA SER A 34 14.62 -15.77 6.91
C SER A 34 14.20 -14.49 6.17
N GLU A 35 15.13 -13.55 6.03
CA GLU A 35 14.93 -12.33 5.21
C GLU A 35 14.52 -12.66 3.77
N ALA A 36 15.06 -13.74 3.20
CA ALA A 36 14.72 -14.16 1.83
C ALA A 36 13.27 -14.68 1.74
N GLU A 37 12.82 -15.42 2.73
CA GLU A 37 11.43 -15.87 2.81
C GLU A 37 10.49 -14.67 3.04
N LEU A 38 10.85 -13.75 3.95
CA LEU A 38 10.06 -12.53 4.18
C LEU A 38 9.90 -11.72 2.90
N LYS A 39 10.98 -11.51 2.15
CA LYS A 39 10.97 -10.73 0.90
C LYS A 39 10.01 -11.31 -0.15
N ALA A 40 9.86 -12.64 -0.22
CA ALA A 40 8.93 -13.29 -1.15
C ALA A 40 7.45 -13.01 -0.81
N TRP A 41 7.14 -12.73 0.46
CA TRP A 41 5.79 -12.45 0.96
C TRP A 41 5.49 -10.97 1.14
N ASP A 42 6.53 -10.14 1.27
CA ASP A 42 6.40 -8.69 1.46
C ASP A 42 6.16 -7.99 0.13
N ILE A 43 4.91 -8.05 -0.30
CA ILE A 43 4.41 -7.34 -1.49
C ILE A 43 3.52 -6.15 -1.11
N SER A 44 3.52 -5.76 0.15
CA SER A 44 2.64 -4.70 0.67
C SER A 44 3.13 -3.33 0.21
N ILE A 45 2.23 -2.57 -0.40
CA ILE A 45 2.46 -1.19 -0.83
C ILE A 45 1.59 -0.29 0.02
N LEU A 46 2.19 0.72 0.65
CA LEU A 46 1.45 1.67 1.49
C LEU A 46 0.80 2.77 0.64
N ALA A 47 -0.16 3.45 1.24
CA ALA A 47 -0.91 4.52 0.58
C ALA A 47 -0.03 5.67 0.06
N ASP A 48 1.07 5.97 0.75
CA ASP A 48 2.06 6.99 0.39
C ASP A 48 3.04 6.55 -0.70
N GLY A 49 2.96 5.28 -1.14
CA GLY A 49 3.87 4.69 -2.11
C GLY A 49 5.10 4.00 -1.51
N THR A 50 5.19 3.91 -0.19
CA THR A 50 6.24 3.11 0.46
C THR A 50 6.16 1.66 -0.04
N ASN A 51 7.30 1.07 -0.33
CA ASN A 51 7.47 -0.27 -0.91
C ASN A 51 7.02 -0.41 -2.38
N LEU A 52 6.78 0.67 -3.10
CA LEU A 52 6.65 0.57 -4.56
C LEU A 52 7.96 0.02 -5.15
N PRO A 53 7.89 -1.04 -5.98
CA PRO A 53 9.09 -1.63 -6.57
C PRO A 53 9.74 -0.69 -7.58
N PRO A 54 11.02 -0.89 -7.90
CA PRO A 54 11.64 -0.21 -9.04
C PRO A 54 10.95 -0.62 -10.35
N GLY A 55 10.88 0.31 -11.27
CA GLY A 55 10.25 0.12 -12.58
C GLY A 55 9.62 1.40 -13.11
N SER A 56 9.12 1.35 -14.34
CA SER A 56 8.46 2.49 -14.97
C SER A 56 7.59 2.08 -16.15
N GLY A 57 6.62 2.93 -16.51
CA GLY A 57 5.79 2.72 -17.68
C GLY A 57 5.09 4.00 -18.15
N THR A 58 4.77 4.04 -19.44
CA THR A 58 4.07 5.16 -20.08
C THR A 58 2.64 4.81 -20.46
N PRO A 59 1.76 5.79 -20.67
CA PRO A 59 0.39 5.53 -21.14
C PRO A 59 0.34 4.75 -22.46
N ALA A 60 1.21 5.06 -23.43
CA ALA A 60 1.26 4.36 -24.71
C ALA A 60 1.67 2.88 -24.59
N GLN A 61 2.59 2.57 -23.67
CA GLN A 61 2.94 1.18 -23.37
C GLN A 61 1.77 0.47 -22.70
N GLY A 62 1.11 1.12 -21.74
CA GLY A 62 -0.04 0.56 -21.02
C GLY A 62 -1.23 0.30 -21.93
N GLU A 63 -1.50 1.15 -22.92
CA GLU A 63 -2.56 0.94 -23.91
C GLU A 63 -2.35 -0.36 -24.71
N LYS A 64 -1.14 -0.59 -25.18
CA LYS A 64 -0.77 -1.83 -25.87
C LYS A 64 -0.94 -3.05 -24.97
N LEU A 65 -0.39 -2.99 -23.75
CA LEU A 65 -0.49 -4.06 -22.76
C LEU A 65 -1.94 -4.35 -22.37
N TYR A 66 -2.79 -3.33 -22.29
CA TYR A 66 -4.21 -3.48 -21.95
C TYR A 66 -4.93 -4.42 -22.94
N ALA A 67 -4.62 -4.30 -24.23
CA ALA A 67 -5.14 -5.21 -25.25
C ALA A 67 -4.42 -6.56 -25.23
N GLU A 68 -3.10 -6.58 -25.20
CA GLU A 68 -2.27 -7.78 -25.27
C GLU A 68 -2.51 -8.73 -24.09
N LYS A 69 -2.70 -8.20 -22.88
CA LYS A 69 -2.99 -8.99 -21.67
C LYS A 69 -4.48 -9.30 -21.49
N GLY A 70 -5.32 -8.93 -22.47
CA GLY A 70 -6.74 -9.26 -22.49
C GLY A 70 -7.60 -8.51 -21.48
N CYS A 71 -7.15 -7.37 -20.96
CA CYS A 71 -7.92 -6.56 -20.01
C CYS A 71 -9.26 -6.09 -20.59
N ASN A 72 -9.26 -5.79 -21.89
CA ASN A 72 -10.45 -5.36 -22.64
C ASN A 72 -11.54 -6.44 -22.72
N GLN A 73 -11.20 -7.73 -22.65
CA GLN A 73 -12.21 -8.81 -22.68
C GLN A 73 -13.18 -8.75 -21.50
N CYS A 74 -12.72 -8.23 -20.37
CA CYS A 74 -13.54 -8.07 -19.17
C CYS A 74 -13.97 -6.62 -18.94
N HIS A 75 -13.08 -5.65 -19.12
CA HIS A 75 -13.32 -4.24 -18.80
C HIS A 75 -13.77 -3.41 -20.01
N GLY A 76 -13.81 -4.02 -21.20
CA GLY A 76 -14.18 -3.35 -22.46
C GLY A 76 -13.05 -2.52 -23.05
N ASP A 77 -13.22 -2.11 -24.29
CA ASP A 77 -12.24 -1.30 -24.99
C ASP A 77 -12.11 0.08 -24.34
N GLY A 78 -10.88 0.51 -24.14
CA GLY A 78 -10.62 1.75 -23.41
C GLY A 78 -11.11 1.75 -21.96
N GLY A 79 -11.34 0.57 -21.35
CA GLY A 79 -11.77 0.43 -19.97
C GLY A 79 -13.27 0.72 -19.75
N ARG A 80 -14.11 0.56 -20.78
CA ARG A 80 -15.55 0.89 -20.75
C ARG A 80 -16.39 -0.19 -21.41
N GLY A 81 -17.59 -0.38 -20.89
CA GLY A 81 -18.61 -1.20 -21.56
C GLY A 81 -18.37 -2.71 -21.52
N GLY A 82 -17.42 -3.17 -20.74
CA GLY A 82 -17.19 -4.60 -20.53
C GLY A 82 -18.17 -5.23 -19.54
N ARG A 83 -18.04 -6.53 -19.35
CA ARG A 83 -18.84 -7.32 -18.37
C ARG A 83 -18.41 -7.10 -16.92
N SER A 84 -17.19 -6.59 -16.71
CA SER A 84 -16.65 -6.25 -15.39
C SER A 84 -16.77 -4.75 -15.12
N ASN A 85 -16.38 -4.33 -13.92
CA ASN A 85 -16.44 -2.94 -13.52
C ASN A 85 -15.73 -2.04 -14.53
N MET A 86 -16.37 -0.93 -14.84
CA MET A 86 -15.82 0.12 -15.69
C MET A 86 -14.59 0.74 -15.01
N LEU A 87 -13.47 0.84 -15.73
CA LEU A 87 -12.23 1.41 -15.22
C LEU A 87 -12.08 2.90 -15.55
N VAL A 88 -12.62 3.31 -16.69
CA VAL A 88 -12.50 4.66 -17.24
C VAL A 88 -13.86 5.31 -17.36
N GLY A 89 -14.04 6.48 -16.77
CA GLY A 89 -15.32 7.19 -16.80
C GLY A 89 -15.21 8.61 -16.27
N SER A 90 -16.35 9.27 -16.15
CA SER A 90 -16.39 10.61 -15.57
C SER A 90 -15.95 10.54 -14.10
N PRO A 91 -15.06 11.43 -13.66
CA PRO A 91 -14.66 11.52 -12.26
C PRO A 91 -15.73 12.20 -11.37
N SER A 92 -17.00 12.20 -11.79
CA SER A 92 -18.07 12.85 -11.04
C SER A 92 -18.20 12.23 -9.66
N LEU A 93 -17.83 13.01 -8.65
CA LEU A 93 -18.03 12.70 -7.23
C LEU A 93 -19.41 13.19 -6.72
N THR A 94 -20.22 13.76 -7.62
CA THR A 94 -21.51 14.36 -7.26
C THR A 94 -22.67 13.38 -7.25
N ALA A 95 -22.47 12.18 -7.77
CA ALA A 95 -23.49 11.14 -7.68
C ALA A 95 -23.56 10.61 -6.23
N PRO A 96 -24.76 10.40 -5.68
CA PRO A 96 -24.89 10.01 -4.28
C PRO A 96 -24.32 8.62 -4.00
N GLY A 97 -23.27 8.58 -3.20
CA GLY A 97 -22.75 7.41 -2.52
C GLY A 97 -22.43 6.21 -3.41
N ILE A 98 -22.81 5.03 -2.93
CA ILE A 98 -22.50 3.75 -3.56
C ILE A 98 -23.30 3.48 -4.84
N SER A 99 -24.29 4.29 -5.15
CA SER A 99 -25.11 4.20 -6.38
C SER A 99 -24.37 4.67 -7.63
N ALA A 100 -23.28 5.42 -7.48
CA ALA A 100 -22.49 5.87 -8.62
C ALA A 100 -21.76 4.70 -9.29
N ASN A 101 -21.66 4.76 -10.62
CA ASN A 101 -20.77 3.85 -11.34
C ASN A 101 -19.33 4.12 -10.91
N LYS A 102 -18.73 3.14 -10.26
CA LYS A 102 -17.37 3.24 -9.74
C LYS A 102 -16.36 3.07 -10.87
N THR A 103 -15.46 4.05 -10.96
CA THR A 103 -14.31 4.02 -11.87
C THR A 103 -13.04 4.24 -11.05
N ILE A 104 -11.88 4.10 -11.66
CA ILE A 104 -10.62 4.39 -10.96
C ILE A 104 -10.61 5.83 -10.46
N ALA A 105 -11.11 6.78 -11.25
CA ALA A 105 -11.07 8.20 -10.91
C ALA A 105 -11.97 8.60 -9.73
N ASN A 106 -13.12 7.95 -9.56
CA ASN A 106 -14.12 8.37 -8.57
C ASN A 106 -14.27 7.45 -7.36
N PHE A 107 -13.52 6.35 -7.32
CA PHE A 107 -13.66 5.37 -6.25
C PHE A 107 -12.45 5.34 -5.31
N TRP A 108 -11.24 5.18 -5.83
CA TRP A 108 -10.06 5.05 -4.99
C TRP A 108 -9.46 6.40 -4.58
N GLY A 109 -9.06 6.50 -3.32
CA GLY A 109 -8.44 7.71 -2.78
C GLY A 109 -6.93 7.80 -2.98
N GLN A 110 -6.26 6.66 -3.26
CA GLN A 110 -4.81 6.62 -3.41
C GLN A 110 -4.41 5.96 -4.72
N PRO A 111 -3.44 6.52 -5.46
CA PRO A 111 -2.98 5.94 -6.73
C PRO A 111 -2.22 4.63 -6.54
N SER A 112 -1.52 4.46 -5.43
CA SER A 112 -0.83 3.22 -5.05
C SER A 112 -1.77 2.03 -4.93
N THR A 113 -3.03 2.26 -4.57
CA THR A 113 -4.07 1.23 -4.52
C THR A 113 -4.32 0.59 -5.89
N LEU A 114 -4.28 1.38 -6.97
CA LEU A 114 -4.41 0.84 -8.33
C LEU A 114 -3.25 -0.08 -8.67
N PHE A 115 -2.02 0.36 -8.40
CA PHE A 115 -0.82 -0.42 -8.64
C PHE A 115 -0.86 -1.75 -7.88
N ASP A 116 -1.11 -1.68 -6.58
CA ASP A 116 -1.15 -2.86 -5.71
C ASP A 116 -2.25 -3.85 -6.15
N TYR A 117 -3.42 -3.36 -6.51
CA TYR A 117 -4.51 -4.19 -6.97
C TYR A 117 -4.22 -4.89 -8.30
N ILE A 118 -3.67 -4.18 -9.29
CA ILE A 118 -3.27 -4.79 -10.57
C ILE A 118 -2.19 -5.85 -10.32
N ARG A 119 -1.17 -5.51 -9.57
CA ARG A 119 -0.05 -6.41 -9.25
C ARG A 119 -0.51 -7.70 -8.58
N ARG A 120 -1.46 -7.61 -7.65
CA ARG A 120 -1.93 -8.76 -6.85
C ARG A 120 -2.99 -9.59 -7.53
N ALA A 121 -3.92 -8.96 -8.24
CA ALA A 121 -5.18 -9.59 -8.59
C ALA A 121 -5.48 -9.62 -10.08
N MET A 122 -4.71 -8.92 -10.91
CA MET A 122 -4.95 -8.83 -12.35
C MET A 122 -3.77 -9.37 -13.17
N PRO A 123 -4.03 -9.98 -14.34
CA PRO A 123 -5.33 -10.42 -14.87
C PRO A 123 -5.97 -11.50 -13.99
N TRP A 124 -7.30 -11.43 -13.80
CA TRP A 124 -8.03 -12.34 -12.92
C TRP A 124 -7.73 -13.83 -13.11
N PRO A 125 -7.61 -14.37 -14.36
CA PRO A 125 -7.32 -15.78 -14.56
C PRO A 125 -5.87 -16.16 -14.21
N THR A 126 -4.94 -15.19 -14.23
CA THR A 126 -3.51 -15.40 -14.06
C THR A 126 -2.90 -14.27 -13.21
N PRO A 127 -3.25 -14.17 -11.92
CA PRO A 127 -2.71 -13.12 -11.06
C PRO A 127 -1.18 -13.26 -10.90
N HIS A 128 -0.50 -12.19 -10.58
CA HIS A 128 0.97 -12.14 -10.40
C HIS A 128 1.82 -12.48 -11.63
N THR A 129 1.26 -12.37 -12.84
CA THR A 129 2.01 -12.64 -14.08
C THR A 129 2.58 -11.40 -14.75
N LEU A 130 2.19 -10.21 -14.28
CA LEU A 130 2.70 -8.94 -14.79
C LEU A 130 4.01 -8.55 -14.11
N SER A 131 4.96 -8.06 -14.88
CA SER A 131 6.15 -7.40 -14.33
C SER A 131 5.80 -6.04 -13.72
N ASP A 132 6.66 -5.52 -12.85
CA ASP A 132 6.45 -4.21 -12.24
C ASP A 132 6.37 -3.08 -13.28
N ASP A 133 7.16 -3.13 -14.35
CA ASP A 133 7.08 -2.19 -15.48
C ASP A 133 5.72 -2.27 -16.19
N GLU A 134 5.20 -3.47 -16.45
CA GLU A 134 3.88 -3.66 -17.04
C GLU A 134 2.77 -3.10 -16.15
N VAL A 135 2.90 -3.26 -14.83
CA VAL A 135 1.92 -2.69 -13.88
C VAL A 135 1.99 -1.16 -13.89
N TYR A 136 3.20 -0.56 -13.90
CA TYR A 136 3.33 0.90 -14.03
C TYR A 136 2.75 1.42 -15.34
N ALA A 137 2.98 0.74 -16.45
CA ALA A 137 2.45 1.12 -17.75
C ALA A 137 0.91 1.07 -17.76
N LEU A 138 0.30 0.01 -17.22
CA LEU A 138 -1.14 -0.10 -17.09
C LEU A 138 -1.73 0.98 -16.18
N CYS A 139 -1.07 1.32 -15.06
CA CYS A 139 -1.45 2.44 -14.22
C CYS A 139 -1.40 3.76 -14.99
N ALA A 140 -0.30 4.01 -15.72
CA ALA A 140 -0.13 5.21 -16.54
C ALA A 140 -1.27 5.35 -17.57
N TYR A 141 -1.57 4.28 -18.30
CA TYR A 141 -2.66 4.24 -19.27
C TYR A 141 -4.01 4.58 -18.62
N LEU A 142 -4.35 3.90 -17.54
CA LEU A 142 -5.63 4.08 -16.87
C LEU A 142 -5.77 5.48 -16.23
N PHE A 143 -4.70 6.04 -15.70
CA PHE A 143 -4.70 7.42 -15.19
C PHE A 143 -4.85 8.43 -16.32
N ALA A 144 -4.14 8.27 -17.44
CA ALA A 144 -4.27 9.15 -18.60
C ALA A 144 -5.66 9.06 -19.22
N ALA A 145 -6.22 7.85 -19.38
CA ALA A 145 -7.57 7.64 -19.89
C ALA A 145 -8.66 8.27 -19.00
N ASN A 146 -8.41 8.38 -17.69
CA ASN A 146 -9.26 9.10 -16.74
C ASN A 146 -8.89 10.59 -16.60
N LYS A 147 -7.94 11.11 -17.39
CA LYS A 147 -7.49 12.53 -17.38
C LYS A 147 -6.90 12.97 -16.02
N LEU A 148 -6.30 12.05 -15.28
CA LEU A 148 -5.63 12.32 -14.01
C LEU A 148 -4.16 12.70 -14.20
N ILE A 149 -3.58 12.33 -15.35
CA ILE A 149 -2.22 12.68 -15.77
C ILE A 149 -2.23 13.05 -17.26
N GLY A 150 -1.14 13.64 -17.73
CA GLY A 150 -0.91 13.90 -19.15
C GLY A 150 -0.66 12.62 -19.96
N PRO A 151 -0.82 12.68 -21.30
CA PRO A 151 -0.71 11.51 -22.17
C PRO A 151 0.72 10.93 -22.27
N ASP A 152 1.73 11.72 -21.93
CA ASP A 152 3.14 11.35 -22.04
C ASP A 152 3.83 11.18 -20.66
N GLU A 153 3.06 11.27 -19.58
CA GLU A 153 3.63 11.16 -18.24
C GLU A 153 4.03 9.73 -17.90
N THR A 154 5.28 9.56 -17.49
CA THR A 154 5.81 8.26 -17.04
C THR A 154 5.45 8.01 -15.59
N MET A 155 4.90 6.83 -15.30
CA MET A 155 4.66 6.36 -13.94
C MET A 155 5.83 5.49 -13.46
N ASN A 156 6.25 5.73 -12.21
CA ASN A 156 7.27 4.98 -11.48
C ASN A 156 7.06 5.18 -9.98
N ALA A 157 7.95 4.64 -9.15
CA ALA A 157 7.84 4.75 -7.69
C ALA A 157 7.82 6.20 -7.16
N GLN A 158 8.41 7.16 -7.90
CA GLN A 158 8.48 8.57 -7.50
C GLN A 158 7.31 9.40 -8.02
N THR A 159 6.76 9.06 -9.18
CA THR A 159 5.69 9.84 -9.84
C THR A 159 4.30 9.33 -9.48
N LEU A 160 4.11 8.02 -9.37
CA LEU A 160 2.82 7.42 -9.10
C LEU A 160 2.16 7.95 -7.81
N PRO A 161 2.84 8.09 -6.66
CA PRO A 161 2.22 8.61 -5.44
C PRO A 161 1.76 10.08 -5.54
N LYS A 162 2.26 10.82 -6.53
CA LYS A 162 1.93 12.24 -6.74
C LYS A 162 0.64 12.45 -7.54
N VAL A 163 0.08 11.40 -8.14
CA VAL A 163 -1.18 11.49 -8.87
C VAL A 163 -2.29 11.92 -7.91
N LYS A 164 -2.99 12.99 -8.26
CA LYS A 164 -4.09 13.54 -7.45
C LYS A 164 -5.37 12.80 -7.74
N MET A 165 -5.72 11.87 -6.87
CA MET A 165 -6.99 11.15 -6.97
C MET A 165 -8.15 12.05 -6.53
N PRO A 166 -9.21 12.22 -7.36
CA PRO A 166 -10.35 13.11 -7.02
C PRO A 166 -11.07 12.73 -5.74
N ASN A 167 -11.08 11.44 -5.39
CA ASN A 167 -11.76 10.94 -4.19
C ASN A 167 -10.89 10.95 -2.92
N ARG A 168 -9.66 11.47 -2.98
CA ARG A 168 -8.70 11.39 -1.88
C ARG A 168 -9.23 11.97 -0.57
N ASP A 169 -9.84 13.14 -0.65
CA ASP A 169 -10.24 13.91 0.52
C ASP A 169 -11.64 13.52 1.04
N ASN A 170 -12.30 12.58 0.38
CA ASN A 170 -13.61 12.07 0.79
C ASN A 170 -13.54 10.85 1.73
N PHE A 171 -12.33 10.37 2.05
CA PHE A 171 -12.15 9.29 3.01
C PHE A 171 -12.08 9.81 4.43
N ILE A 172 -12.89 9.25 5.30
CA ILE A 172 -12.85 9.52 6.75
C ILE A 172 -11.91 8.48 7.39
N ILE A 173 -10.77 8.97 7.87
CA ILE A 173 -9.82 8.13 8.61
C ILE A 173 -10.29 8.07 10.06
N LYS A 174 -10.87 6.94 10.48
CA LYS A 174 -11.38 6.77 11.85
C LYS A 174 -10.29 6.49 12.89
N PHE A 175 -9.16 5.97 12.46
CA PHE A 175 -8.04 5.59 13.33
C PHE A 175 -6.73 6.16 12.76
N PRO A 176 -6.52 7.50 12.85
CA PRO A 176 -5.38 8.16 12.21
C PRO A 176 -4.03 7.80 12.84
N ASP A 177 -4.01 7.44 14.12
CA ASP A 177 -2.78 7.44 14.90
C ASP A 177 -2.36 6.07 15.46
N LYS A 178 -3.16 5.04 15.27
CA LYS A 178 -2.86 3.75 15.92
C LYS A 178 -3.41 2.56 15.13
N ILE A 179 -2.55 1.91 14.45
CA ILE A 179 -2.61 0.45 14.26
C ILE A 179 -1.29 -0.10 14.78
#